data_21e2ba0407c4c3fc0eb074737fab69b3
#
_entry.id   21e2ba0407c4c3fc0eb074737fab69b3
#
_cell.length_a   1.000
_cell.length_b   1.000
_cell.length_c   1.000
_cell.angle_alpha   90.00
_cell.angle_beta   90.00
_cell.angle_gamma   90.00
#
_symmetry.space_group_name_H-M   'P 1'
#
loop_
_entity.id
_entity.type
_entity.pdbx_description
1 polymer ?
#
loop_
_entity_poly.entity_id
_entity_poly.type
_entity_poly.pdbx_seq_one_letter_code
_entity_poly.pdbx_strand_id
1 'polypeptide(L)'
;MKTLLLVATSLLSTQAFAADTLTVYTYSSFTAKWGPGPKIKQAFEKECGCNLNLVALEDGVAILNRLRLEGKHSKADLVLGLDDALLSEAKQSGLFAPHTTKLDGIKVPGGWQDDTFVPYDYGYFAFIYNKDKLKAPPKSLKELVERPDLKVIYQDPRTSTPGQGLMLWMKSIYGEQAPAAWTELAKKTVTVTKGWSEAYGMFLDGEADMVLSYTSSPAYHLIAENKPQYQAAAFEEGHYRQVEVAAKLKSAKQGKLADQFLQFMISPAFQQEIPAGNWMYPVTDAPLPKGFEQMITVSKPLSFTSDEVAANRKNWIREWLQAVTQ
;
A
#
# COMPACT_ATOMS: atom_id res chain seq x y z
N MET A 1 -4.64 40.30 72.02
CA MET A 1 -5.29 40.17 70.68
C MET A 1 -4.26 39.58 69.72
N LYS A 2 -4.41 38.28 69.34
CA LYS A 2 -3.53 37.66 68.40
C LYS A 2 -4.33 37.47 67.11
N THR A 3 -3.96 38.14 66.03
CA THR A 3 -4.60 38.09 64.73
C THR A 3 -4.03 36.90 63.96
N LEU A 4 -4.85 35.89 63.70
CA LEU A 4 -4.52 34.77 62.82
C LEU A 4 -4.73 35.21 61.35
N LEU A 5 -3.64 35.23 60.55
CA LEU A 5 -3.72 35.33 59.08
C LEU A 5 -3.97 33.92 58.49
N LEU A 6 -5.14 33.73 57.90
CA LEU A 6 -5.41 32.55 57.06
C LEU A 6 -4.83 32.79 55.64
N VAL A 7 -3.83 32.05 55.29
CA VAL A 7 -3.32 31.99 53.90
C VAL A 7 -4.10 30.94 53.16
N ALA A 8 -4.97 31.37 52.26
CA ALA A 8 -5.71 30.49 51.35
C ALA A 8 -4.78 30.11 50.16
N THR A 9 -4.25 28.89 50.16
CA THR A 9 -3.55 28.31 49.05
C THR A 9 -4.57 27.78 48.01
N SER A 10 -4.74 28.52 46.91
CA SER A 10 -5.54 28.06 45.76
C SER A 10 -4.75 27.00 44.99
N LEU A 11 -5.12 25.74 45.13
CA LEU A 11 -4.70 24.61 44.28
C LEU A 11 -5.29 24.80 42.88
N LEU A 12 -4.51 25.32 41.95
CA LEU A 12 -4.81 25.25 40.53
C LEU A 12 -4.68 23.78 40.08
N SER A 13 -5.82 23.07 40.04
CA SER A 13 -5.90 21.75 39.40
C SER A 13 -5.75 21.95 37.90
N THR A 14 -4.56 21.66 37.37
CA THR A 14 -4.34 21.47 35.93
C THR A 14 -5.10 20.20 35.49
N GLN A 15 -6.26 20.37 34.92
CA GLN A 15 -6.93 19.27 34.20
C GLN A 15 -6.08 18.96 32.98
N ALA A 16 -5.32 17.87 33.04
CA ALA A 16 -4.70 17.27 31.88
C ALA A 16 -5.84 16.73 30.97
N PHE A 17 -6.17 17.48 29.92
CA PHE A 17 -7.02 16.95 28.87
C PHE A 17 -6.28 15.79 28.18
N ALA A 18 -6.92 14.62 28.09
CA ALA A 18 -6.40 13.53 27.29
C ALA A 18 -6.25 14.03 25.84
N ALA A 19 -5.08 13.79 25.26
CA ALA A 19 -4.82 14.19 23.87
C ALA A 19 -5.79 13.48 22.93
N ASP A 20 -6.32 14.21 21.94
CA ASP A 20 -7.17 13.62 20.90
C ASP A 20 -6.45 12.49 20.18
N THR A 21 -7.18 11.45 19.79
CA THR A 21 -6.63 10.28 19.10
C THR A 21 -7.20 10.15 17.70
N LEU A 22 -6.34 10.28 16.69
CA LEU A 22 -6.68 9.96 15.30
C LEU A 22 -6.50 8.45 15.05
N THR A 23 -7.56 7.77 14.61
CA THR A 23 -7.50 6.35 14.26
C THR A 23 -7.42 6.16 12.75
N VAL A 24 -6.34 5.52 12.29
CA VAL A 24 -6.06 5.25 10.88
C VAL A 24 -6.01 3.76 10.63
N TYR A 25 -6.86 3.25 9.73
CA TYR A 25 -6.74 1.88 9.23
C TYR A 25 -5.71 1.87 8.12
N THR A 26 -4.74 0.96 8.22
CA THR A 26 -3.65 0.82 7.26
C THR A 26 -3.22 -0.66 7.15
N TYR A 27 -2.16 -0.95 6.44
CA TYR A 27 -1.69 -2.32 6.21
C TYR A 27 -0.50 -2.70 7.09
N SER A 28 -0.29 -4.01 7.25
CA SER A 28 0.65 -4.57 8.24
C SER A 28 2.11 -4.17 7.99
N SER A 29 2.56 -4.12 6.73
CA SER A 29 3.93 -3.71 6.41
C SER A 29 4.19 -2.24 6.72
N PHE A 30 3.17 -1.36 6.57
CA PHE A 30 3.30 0.05 6.95
C PHE A 30 3.58 0.23 8.44
N THR A 31 2.93 -0.57 9.29
CA THR A 31 3.05 -0.49 10.76
C THR A 31 4.19 -1.32 11.35
N ALA A 32 4.84 -2.15 10.55
CA ALA A 32 5.97 -2.97 10.98
C ALA A 32 7.11 -2.11 11.56
N LYS A 33 7.94 -2.70 12.41
CA LYS A 33 9.09 -1.98 13.01
C LYS A 33 10.05 -1.41 11.97
N TRP A 34 10.16 -2.07 10.83
CA TRP A 34 11.00 -1.66 9.69
C TRP A 34 10.23 -0.80 8.67
N GLY A 35 8.90 -0.73 8.77
CA GLY A 35 8.06 0.09 7.92
C GLY A 35 8.10 1.58 8.27
N PRO A 36 7.46 2.45 7.48
CA PRO A 36 7.51 3.89 7.68
C PRO A 36 6.65 4.37 8.87
N GLY A 37 5.64 3.57 9.26
CA GLY A 37 4.64 3.95 10.25
C GLY A 37 5.17 4.44 11.58
N PRO A 38 6.14 3.78 12.23
CA PRO A 38 6.68 4.24 13.53
C PRO A 38 7.28 5.65 13.48
N LYS A 39 8.03 5.99 12.43
CA LYS A 39 8.63 7.32 12.27
C LYS A 39 7.58 8.38 11.89
N ILE A 40 6.66 8.02 11.00
CA ILE A 40 5.54 8.88 10.61
C ILE A 40 4.66 9.19 11.81
N LYS A 41 4.34 8.19 12.64
CA LYS A 41 3.60 8.36 13.89
C LYS A 41 4.30 9.36 14.80
N GLN A 42 5.59 9.19 15.06
CA GLN A 42 6.36 10.09 15.92
C GLN A 42 6.37 11.53 15.39
N ALA A 43 6.56 11.71 14.08
CA ALA A 43 6.60 13.02 13.44
C ALA A 43 5.23 13.71 13.51
N PHE A 44 4.15 13.01 13.20
CA PHE A 44 2.81 13.57 13.24
C PHE A 44 2.33 13.89 14.66
N GLU A 45 2.56 13.01 15.64
CA GLU A 45 2.21 13.25 17.04
C GLU A 45 2.93 14.46 17.62
N LYS A 46 4.18 14.69 17.20
CA LYS A 46 4.94 15.89 17.58
C LYS A 46 4.33 17.17 16.98
N GLU A 47 3.83 17.09 15.74
CA GLU A 47 3.25 18.24 15.03
C GLU A 47 1.87 18.60 15.57
N CYS A 48 1.00 17.60 15.76
CA CYS A 48 -0.40 17.83 16.16
C CYS A 48 -0.60 17.97 17.68
N GLY A 49 0.33 17.48 18.50
CA GLY A 49 0.11 17.34 19.95
C GLY A 49 -0.99 16.32 20.28
N CYS A 50 -1.24 15.38 19.40
CA CYS A 50 -2.29 14.36 19.48
C CYS A 50 -1.68 12.94 19.54
N ASN A 51 -2.54 11.90 19.65
CA ASN A 51 -2.15 10.52 19.50
C ASN A 51 -2.54 10.00 18.10
N LEU A 52 -1.66 9.25 17.45
CA LEU A 52 -1.95 8.54 16.22
C LEU A 52 -2.06 7.04 16.50
N ASN A 53 -3.26 6.48 16.30
CA ASN A 53 -3.54 5.06 16.43
C ASN A 53 -3.57 4.39 15.05
N LEU A 54 -2.53 3.65 14.70
CA LEU A 54 -2.45 2.88 13.46
C LEU A 54 -3.00 1.47 13.69
N VAL A 55 -4.07 1.11 12.97
CA VAL A 55 -4.71 -0.22 13.03
C VAL A 55 -4.37 -0.98 11.76
N ALA A 56 -3.57 -2.02 11.90
CA ALA A 56 -3.07 -2.81 10.77
C ALA A 56 -4.09 -3.88 10.33
N LEU A 57 -4.25 -3.99 9.02
CA LEU A 57 -4.89 -5.10 8.32
C LEU A 57 -3.88 -5.74 7.37
N GLU A 58 -4.29 -6.73 6.60
CA GLU A 58 -3.40 -7.39 5.64
C GLU A 58 -2.89 -6.39 4.59
N ASP A 59 -3.79 -5.92 3.73
CA ASP A 59 -3.49 -4.95 2.65
C ASP A 59 -4.71 -4.08 2.33
N GLY A 60 -4.61 -3.20 1.32
CA GLY A 60 -5.63 -2.20 0.98
C GLY A 60 -7.01 -2.76 0.64
N VAL A 61 -7.08 -3.90 -0.07
CA VAL A 61 -8.37 -4.55 -0.37
C VAL A 61 -9.07 -5.00 0.92
N ALA A 62 -8.32 -5.55 1.88
CA ALA A 62 -8.86 -5.94 3.19
C ALA A 62 -9.37 -4.71 3.97
N ILE A 63 -8.69 -3.57 3.85
CA ILE A 63 -9.14 -2.31 4.47
C ILE A 63 -10.51 -1.91 3.93
N LEU A 64 -10.70 -1.86 2.61
CA LEU A 64 -11.98 -1.49 2.00
C LEU A 64 -13.10 -2.47 2.36
N ASN A 65 -12.81 -3.77 2.37
CA ASN A 65 -13.76 -4.79 2.77
C ASN A 65 -14.22 -4.59 4.22
N ARG A 66 -13.30 -4.33 5.14
CA ARG A 66 -13.62 -4.06 6.54
C ARG A 66 -14.48 -2.81 6.71
N LEU A 67 -14.13 -1.71 6.02
CA LEU A 67 -14.92 -0.49 6.06
C LEU A 67 -16.36 -0.71 5.56
N ARG A 68 -16.54 -1.51 4.51
CA ARG A 68 -17.87 -1.86 3.99
C ARG A 68 -18.71 -2.65 5.01
N LEU A 69 -18.06 -3.55 5.77
CA LEU A 69 -18.72 -4.31 6.83
C LEU A 69 -19.09 -3.42 8.02
N GLU A 70 -18.20 -2.52 8.42
CA GLU A 70 -18.44 -1.59 9.55
C GLU A 70 -19.41 -0.46 9.18
N GLY A 71 -19.42 -0.02 7.92
CA GLY A 71 -20.23 1.07 7.40
C GLY A 71 -20.05 2.36 8.21
N LYS A 72 -21.15 3.01 8.58
CA LYS A 72 -21.15 4.23 9.40
C LYS A 72 -20.67 4.04 10.85
N HIS A 73 -20.49 2.80 11.28
CA HIS A 73 -20.04 2.44 12.63
C HIS A 73 -18.52 2.18 12.69
N SER A 74 -17.81 2.40 11.59
CA SER A 74 -16.35 2.30 11.59
C SER A 74 -15.73 3.18 12.67
N LYS A 75 -14.70 2.64 13.30
CA LYS A 75 -13.91 3.37 14.30
C LYS A 75 -12.74 4.14 13.69
N ALA A 76 -12.49 3.96 12.40
CA ALA A 76 -11.48 4.71 11.69
C ALA A 76 -11.94 6.16 11.43
N ASP A 77 -11.04 7.10 11.56
CA ASP A 77 -11.22 8.47 11.09
C ASP A 77 -10.71 8.61 9.65
N LEU A 78 -9.68 7.83 9.32
CA LEU A 78 -8.99 7.87 8.06
C LEU A 78 -8.51 6.48 7.67
N VAL A 79 -8.37 6.24 6.37
CA VAL A 79 -7.68 5.07 5.81
C VAL A 79 -6.44 5.50 5.04
N LEU A 80 -5.41 4.66 5.10
CA LEU A 80 -4.17 4.83 4.38
C LEU A 80 -3.77 3.48 3.79
N GLY A 81 -3.66 3.39 2.46
CA GLY A 81 -3.26 2.17 1.77
C GLY A 81 -4.33 1.55 0.89
N LEU A 82 -5.38 2.30 0.51
CA LEU A 82 -6.14 1.97 -0.70
C LEU A 82 -5.29 2.30 -1.92
N ASP A 83 -5.68 1.84 -3.10
CA ASP A 83 -5.00 2.17 -4.34
C ASP A 83 -5.92 2.78 -5.40
N ASP A 84 -5.30 3.33 -6.46
CA ASP A 84 -6.02 3.99 -7.54
C ASP A 84 -6.99 3.06 -8.30
N ALA A 85 -6.77 1.75 -8.29
CA ALA A 85 -7.69 0.79 -8.89
C ALA A 85 -9.04 0.69 -8.15
N LEU A 86 -9.05 0.96 -6.84
CA LEU A 86 -10.25 0.86 -5.98
C LEU A 86 -11.07 2.15 -5.87
N LEU A 87 -10.63 3.27 -6.46
CA LEU A 87 -11.25 4.58 -6.25
C LEU A 87 -12.75 4.61 -6.55
N SER A 88 -13.18 4.09 -7.70
CA SER A 88 -14.60 4.08 -8.07
C SER A 88 -15.43 3.21 -7.13
N GLU A 89 -14.94 2.03 -6.77
CA GLU A 89 -15.63 1.18 -5.78
C GLU A 89 -15.69 1.83 -4.39
N ALA A 90 -14.62 2.50 -3.98
CA ALA A 90 -14.57 3.22 -2.71
C ALA A 90 -15.57 4.39 -2.71
N LYS A 91 -15.60 5.20 -3.77
CA LYS A 91 -16.59 6.29 -3.92
C LYS A 91 -18.02 5.79 -3.90
N GLN A 92 -18.32 4.70 -4.60
CA GLN A 92 -19.66 4.07 -4.62
C GLN A 92 -20.11 3.57 -3.26
N SER A 93 -19.19 3.27 -2.33
CA SER A 93 -19.54 2.89 -0.96
C SER A 93 -20.20 4.03 -0.18
N GLY A 94 -20.00 5.28 -0.59
CA GLY A 94 -20.50 6.47 0.09
C GLY A 94 -19.86 6.77 1.45
N LEU A 95 -18.80 6.05 1.83
CA LEU A 95 -18.17 6.14 3.16
C LEU A 95 -17.17 7.29 3.30
N PHE A 96 -16.62 7.80 2.20
CA PHE A 96 -15.52 8.78 2.20
C PHE A 96 -16.03 10.21 2.07
N ALA A 97 -15.29 11.14 2.68
CA ALA A 97 -15.55 12.58 2.62
C ALA A 97 -14.49 13.28 1.77
N PRO A 98 -14.83 14.39 1.10
CA PRO A 98 -13.86 15.22 0.41
C PRO A 98 -12.75 15.70 1.35
N HIS A 99 -11.53 15.87 0.79
CA HIS A 99 -10.40 16.47 1.51
C HIS A 99 -10.23 17.95 1.18
N THR A 100 -9.47 18.65 2.03
CA THR A 100 -9.07 20.04 1.84
C THR A 100 -7.58 20.21 1.55
N THR A 101 -6.88 19.08 1.33
CA THR A 101 -5.44 19.04 1.09
C THR A 101 -5.10 19.75 -0.22
N LYS A 102 -4.09 20.63 -0.16
CA LYS A 102 -3.54 21.27 -1.35
C LYS A 102 -2.57 20.33 -2.01
N LEU A 103 -2.84 19.97 -3.27
CA LEU A 103 -2.06 18.99 -4.02
C LEU A 103 -1.03 19.64 -4.97
N ASP A 104 -0.64 20.89 -4.70
CA ASP A 104 0.37 21.59 -5.48
C ASP A 104 1.71 20.86 -5.40
N GLY A 105 2.33 20.63 -6.57
CA GLY A 105 3.65 19.97 -6.64
C GLY A 105 3.63 18.44 -6.55
N ILE A 106 2.45 17.81 -6.51
CA ILE A 106 2.33 16.34 -6.55
C ILE A 106 2.81 15.80 -7.90
N LYS A 107 3.63 14.76 -7.85
CA LYS A 107 4.26 14.09 -9.00
C LYS A 107 3.86 12.62 -9.07
N VAL A 108 2.63 12.39 -9.49
CA VAL A 108 2.13 11.03 -9.79
C VAL A 108 2.25 10.78 -11.29
N PRO A 109 2.83 9.65 -11.73
CA PRO A 109 2.87 9.29 -13.16
C PRO A 109 1.47 9.26 -13.77
N GLY A 110 1.24 10.06 -14.82
CA GLY A 110 -0.08 10.27 -15.43
C GLY A 110 -0.90 11.41 -14.81
N GLY A 111 -0.37 12.10 -13.80
CA GLY A 111 -1.05 13.16 -13.06
C GLY A 111 -2.00 12.64 -11.99
N TRP A 112 -2.51 13.55 -11.17
CA TRP A 112 -3.49 13.22 -10.13
C TRP A 112 -4.53 14.33 -9.98
N GLN A 113 -5.79 13.94 -9.99
CA GLN A 113 -6.90 14.85 -9.79
C GLN A 113 -8.05 14.07 -9.12
N ASP A 114 -8.22 14.26 -7.81
CA ASP A 114 -9.29 13.63 -7.03
C ASP A 114 -9.63 14.55 -5.85
N ASP A 115 -10.90 14.67 -5.51
CA ASP A 115 -11.40 15.51 -4.42
C ASP A 115 -11.55 14.77 -3.08
N THR A 116 -11.39 13.47 -3.09
CA THR A 116 -11.63 12.57 -1.96
C THR A 116 -10.36 11.82 -1.52
N PHE A 117 -9.56 11.39 -2.48
CA PHE A 117 -8.37 10.56 -2.23
C PHE A 117 -7.09 11.35 -2.47
N VAL A 118 -6.18 11.30 -1.50
CA VAL A 118 -4.87 11.94 -1.53
C VAL A 118 -3.79 10.88 -1.77
N PRO A 119 -3.00 10.96 -2.85
CA PRO A 119 -1.92 10.01 -3.12
C PRO A 119 -0.75 10.28 -2.18
N TYR A 120 -0.01 9.22 -1.80
CA TYR A 120 1.19 9.38 -0.98
C TYR A 120 2.41 8.63 -1.50
N ASP A 121 2.23 7.59 -2.31
CA ASP A 121 3.31 6.92 -3.02
C ASP A 121 2.80 6.22 -4.28
N TYR A 122 3.73 5.70 -5.08
CA TYR A 122 3.42 4.86 -6.22
C TYR A 122 4.54 3.85 -6.49
N GLY A 123 4.20 2.81 -7.24
CA GLY A 123 5.13 1.81 -7.71
C GLY A 123 4.57 1.00 -8.87
N TYR A 124 5.32 -0.03 -9.23
CA TYR A 124 4.96 -0.94 -10.32
C TYR A 124 5.16 -2.37 -9.86
N PHE A 125 4.20 -3.24 -10.12
CA PHE A 125 4.33 -4.64 -9.73
C PHE A 125 5.43 -5.34 -10.52
N ALA A 126 6.14 -6.22 -9.85
CA ALA A 126 7.16 -7.07 -10.43
C ALA A 126 7.30 -8.37 -9.64
N PHE A 127 7.78 -9.41 -10.27
CA PHE A 127 8.21 -10.62 -9.58
C PHE A 127 9.67 -10.49 -9.16
N ILE A 128 9.92 -10.70 -7.86
CA ILE A 128 11.25 -10.64 -7.26
C ILE A 128 11.85 -12.03 -7.23
N TYR A 129 13.13 -12.12 -7.49
CA TYR A 129 13.90 -13.36 -7.48
C TYR A 129 15.30 -13.16 -6.88
N ASN A 130 15.95 -14.27 -6.52
CA ASN A 130 17.36 -14.28 -6.12
C ASN A 130 18.20 -14.72 -7.32
N LYS A 131 19.04 -13.81 -7.89
CA LYS A 131 19.88 -14.07 -9.07
C LYS A 131 20.95 -15.14 -8.84
N ASP A 132 21.26 -15.47 -7.58
CA ASP A 132 22.21 -16.53 -7.27
C ASP A 132 21.57 -17.91 -7.42
N LYS A 133 20.25 -17.99 -7.21
CA LYS A 133 19.45 -19.21 -7.35
C LYS A 133 18.83 -19.35 -8.74
N LEU A 134 18.19 -18.29 -9.24
CA LEU A 134 17.55 -18.26 -10.56
C LEU A 134 18.41 -17.45 -11.55
N LYS A 135 19.21 -18.15 -12.37
CA LYS A 135 20.15 -17.53 -13.32
C LYS A 135 19.51 -16.93 -14.56
N ALA A 136 18.36 -17.46 -14.97
CA ALA A 136 17.60 -17.03 -16.15
C ALA A 136 16.15 -16.71 -15.73
N PRO A 137 15.88 -15.50 -15.17
CA PRO A 137 14.53 -15.09 -14.85
C PRO A 137 13.71 -14.92 -16.13
N PRO A 138 12.38 -15.08 -16.07
CA PRO A 138 11.50 -14.81 -17.20
C PRO A 138 11.56 -13.34 -17.59
N LYS A 139 11.46 -13.06 -18.89
CA LYS A 139 11.51 -11.70 -19.46
C LYS A 139 10.13 -11.12 -19.76
N SER A 140 9.09 -11.89 -19.51
CA SER A 140 7.72 -11.49 -19.73
C SER A 140 6.78 -12.22 -18.76
N LEU A 141 5.59 -11.68 -18.57
CA LEU A 141 4.54 -12.36 -17.79
C LEU A 141 4.12 -13.66 -18.48
N LYS A 142 4.09 -13.66 -19.82
CA LYS A 142 3.81 -14.87 -20.62
C LYS A 142 4.85 -15.96 -20.39
N GLU A 143 6.13 -15.61 -20.45
CA GLU A 143 7.20 -16.58 -20.16
C GLU A 143 7.11 -17.11 -18.73
N LEU A 144 6.83 -16.27 -17.74
CA LEU A 144 6.61 -16.71 -16.35
C LEU A 144 5.46 -17.72 -16.26
N VAL A 145 4.35 -17.45 -16.93
CA VAL A 145 3.18 -18.34 -16.95
C VAL A 145 3.47 -19.66 -17.66
N GLU A 146 4.22 -19.65 -18.77
CA GLU A 146 4.50 -20.83 -19.59
C GLU A 146 5.60 -21.74 -19.01
N ARG A 147 6.56 -21.20 -18.25
CA ARG A 147 7.68 -21.97 -17.70
C ARG A 147 7.24 -22.94 -16.60
N PRO A 148 7.42 -24.26 -16.78
CA PRO A 148 6.99 -25.26 -15.78
C PRO A 148 7.98 -25.46 -14.63
N ASP A 149 9.22 -24.95 -14.77
CA ASP A 149 10.35 -25.15 -13.85
C ASP A 149 10.36 -24.17 -12.67
N LEU A 150 9.46 -23.18 -12.65
CA LEU A 150 9.40 -22.13 -11.63
C LEU A 150 8.41 -22.47 -10.51
N LYS A 151 8.74 -22.02 -9.30
CA LYS A 151 7.83 -21.97 -8.15
C LYS A 151 7.53 -20.51 -7.83
N VAL A 152 6.25 -20.16 -7.74
CA VAL A 152 5.79 -18.80 -7.58
C VAL A 152 4.90 -18.66 -6.35
N ILE A 153 5.01 -17.54 -5.65
CA ILE A 153 4.09 -17.11 -4.60
C ILE A 153 3.51 -15.75 -5.00
N TYR A 154 2.21 -15.59 -4.86
CA TYR A 154 1.51 -14.32 -5.00
C TYR A 154 0.36 -14.21 -4.00
N GLN A 155 -0.31 -13.08 -3.96
CA GLN A 155 -1.34 -12.78 -2.97
C GLN A 155 -2.75 -12.89 -3.55
N ASP A 156 -3.72 -13.13 -2.68
CA ASP A 156 -5.14 -13.26 -3.03
C ASP A 156 -5.73 -11.90 -3.46
N PRO A 157 -6.29 -11.78 -4.67
CA PRO A 157 -6.88 -10.52 -5.16
C PRO A 157 -8.10 -10.06 -4.37
N ARG A 158 -8.67 -10.92 -3.51
CA ARG A 158 -9.83 -10.59 -2.68
C ARG A 158 -9.46 -9.88 -1.38
N THR A 159 -8.18 -9.91 -0.97
CA THR A 159 -7.71 -9.37 0.31
C THR A 159 -6.48 -8.48 0.17
N SER A 160 -5.70 -8.64 -0.90
CA SER A 160 -4.40 -8.00 -1.11
C SER A 160 -4.39 -7.06 -2.31
N THR A 161 -3.82 -5.88 -2.13
CA THR A 161 -3.57 -4.93 -3.23
C THR A 161 -2.61 -5.49 -4.27
N PRO A 162 -1.42 -6.07 -3.94
CA PRO A 162 -0.60 -6.74 -4.94
C PRO A 162 -1.31 -7.90 -5.64
N GLY A 163 -2.10 -8.70 -4.93
CA GLY A 163 -2.88 -9.78 -5.54
C GLY A 163 -3.90 -9.25 -6.56
N GLN A 164 -4.62 -8.18 -6.21
CA GLN A 164 -5.47 -7.47 -7.16
C GLN A 164 -4.65 -6.91 -8.34
N GLY A 165 -3.49 -6.32 -8.06
CA GLY A 165 -2.58 -5.81 -9.08
C GLY A 165 -2.15 -6.86 -10.09
N LEU A 166 -1.83 -8.09 -9.65
CA LEU A 166 -1.53 -9.20 -10.55
C LEU A 166 -2.74 -9.58 -11.40
N MET A 167 -3.94 -9.60 -10.81
CA MET A 167 -5.17 -9.88 -11.55
C MET A 167 -5.38 -8.85 -12.69
N LEU A 168 -5.18 -7.57 -12.40
CA LEU A 168 -5.28 -6.51 -13.39
C LEU A 168 -4.15 -6.61 -14.43
N TRP A 169 -2.94 -6.94 -14.02
CA TRP A 169 -1.81 -7.13 -14.92
C TRP A 169 -2.05 -8.32 -15.88
N MET A 170 -2.52 -9.45 -15.36
CA MET A 170 -2.93 -10.61 -16.17
C MET A 170 -4.01 -10.23 -17.20
N LYS A 171 -5.04 -9.48 -16.79
CA LYS A 171 -6.08 -9.00 -17.71
C LYS A 171 -5.53 -8.04 -18.76
N SER A 172 -4.59 -7.16 -18.39
CA SER A 172 -3.95 -6.25 -19.35
C SER A 172 -3.17 -6.96 -20.45
N ILE A 173 -2.54 -8.11 -20.13
CA ILE A 173 -1.69 -8.86 -21.06
C ILE A 173 -2.48 -9.93 -21.83
N TYR A 174 -3.38 -10.64 -21.16
CA TYR A 174 -4.06 -11.81 -21.72
C TYR A 174 -5.49 -11.52 -22.18
N GLY A 175 -6.11 -10.43 -21.75
CA GLY A 175 -7.51 -10.14 -22.07
C GLY A 175 -8.44 -11.30 -21.72
N GLU A 176 -9.20 -11.77 -22.71
CA GLU A 176 -10.13 -12.89 -22.55
C GLU A 176 -9.44 -14.25 -22.33
N GLN A 177 -8.13 -14.34 -22.56
CA GLN A 177 -7.35 -15.56 -22.33
C GLN A 177 -6.82 -15.65 -20.88
N ALA A 178 -7.06 -14.66 -20.04
CA ALA A 178 -6.59 -14.63 -18.65
C ALA A 178 -6.99 -15.89 -17.84
N PRO A 179 -8.21 -16.47 -17.97
CA PRO A 179 -8.55 -17.69 -17.25
C PRO A 179 -7.63 -18.88 -17.57
N ALA A 180 -7.27 -19.09 -18.84
CA ALA A 180 -6.32 -20.13 -19.24
C ALA A 180 -4.91 -19.87 -18.68
N ALA A 181 -4.46 -18.61 -18.68
CA ALA A 181 -3.18 -18.22 -18.11
C ALA A 181 -3.14 -18.44 -16.58
N TRP A 182 -4.22 -18.18 -15.86
CA TRP A 182 -4.36 -18.48 -14.44
C TRP A 182 -4.26 -19.99 -14.15
N THR A 183 -4.90 -20.83 -14.96
CA THR A 183 -4.81 -22.29 -14.85
C THR A 183 -3.36 -22.77 -15.01
N GLU A 184 -2.62 -22.19 -15.97
CA GLU A 184 -1.19 -22.53 -16.14
C GLU A 184 -0.34 -22.03 -14.97
N LEU A 185 -0.56 -20.79 -14.50
CA LEU A 185 0.15 -20.25 -13.35
C LEU A 185 -0.11 -21.06 -12.07
N ALA A 186 -1.33 -21.54 -11.88
CA ALA A 186 -1.72 -22.34 -10.70
C ALA A 186 -0.89 -23.62 -10.56
N LYS A 187 -0.47 -24.24 -11.66
CA LYS A 187 0.35 -25.48 -11.67
C LYS A 187 1.71 -25.30 -10.96
N LYS A 188 2.23 -24.09 -10.90
CA LYS A 188 3.52 -23.75 -10.29
C LYS A 188 3.40 -22.84 -9.05
N THR A 189 2.19 -22.48 -8.67
CA THR A 189 1.93 -21.66 -7.50
C THR A 189 2.07 -22.49 -6.24
N VAL A 190 3.03 -22.14 -5.40
CA VAL A 190 3.26 -22.81 -4.10
C VAL A 190 2.09 -22.53 -3.16
N THR A 191 1.71 -21.27 -3.08
CA THR A 191 0.56 -20.80 -2.29
C THR A 191 0.11 -19.42 -2.75
N VAL A 192 -1.12 -19.09 -2.37
CA VAL A 192 -1.71 -17.75 -2.50
C VAL A 192 -1.96 -17.22 -1.09
N THR A 193 -1.23 -16.18 -0.69
CA THR A 193 -1.30 -15.65 0.69
C THR A 193 -2.37 -14.56 0.81
N LYS A 194 -2.77 -14.26 2.06
CA LYS A 194 -3.76 -13.20 2.33
C LYS A 194 -3.21 -11.80 2.05
N GLY A 195 -1.92 -11.59 2.30
CA GLY A 195 -1.27 -10.30 2.17
C GLY A 195 0.19 -10.40 1.75
N TRP A 196 0.77 -9.25 1.47
CA TRP A 196 2.13 -9.13 0.94
C TRP A 196 3.20 -9.64 1.93
N SER A 197 3.09 -9.28 3.20
CA SER A 197 4.12 -9.62 4.20
C SER A 197 4.36 -11.12 4.34
N GLU A 198 3.30 -11.92 4.31
CA GLU A 198 3.37 -13.37 4.38
C GLU A 198 4.07 -13.94 3.12
N ALA A 199 3.63 -13.52 1.93
CA ALA A 199 4.23 -13.98 0.67
C ALA A 199 5.73 -13.69 0.59
N TYR A 200 6.10 -12.46 0.94
CA TYR A 200 7.50 -12.03 0.87
C TYR A 200 8.38 -12.76 1.89
N GLY A 201 7.86 -12.99 3.10
CA GLY A 201 8.54 -13.80 4.12
C GLY A 201 8.83 -15.22 3.64
N MET A 202 7.83 -15.93 3.10
CA MET A 202 7.99 -17.27 2.54
C MET A 202 9.03 -17.34 1.41
N PHE A 203 9.05 -16.31 0.54
CA PHE A 203 10.09 -16.21 -0.49
C PHE A 203 11.49 -16.06 0.10
N LEU A 204 11.67 -15.21 1.12
CA LEU A 204 12.96 -15.04 1.80
C LEU A 204 13.41 -16.32 2.50
N ASP A 205 12.47 -17.12 3.01
CA ASP A 205 12.72 -18.44 3.59
C ASP A 205 13.06 -19.51 2.52
N GLY A 206 12.95 -19.15 1.23
CA GLY A 206 13.35 -19.98 0.10
C GLY A 206 12.28 -20.97 -0.37
N GLU A 207 11.01 -20.74 -0.05
CA GLU A 207 9.90 -21.61 -0.44
C GLU A 207 9.50 -21.48 -1.92
N ALA A 208 9.91 -20.39 -2.60
CA ALA A 208 9.65 -20.16 -4.01
C ALA A 208 10.84 -19.52 -4.72
N ASP A 209 10.88 -19.65 -6.05
CA ASP A 209 11.88 -18.99 -6.91
C ASP A 209 11.55 -17.52 -7.11
N MET A 210 10.26 -17.18 -7.14
CA MET A 210 9.78 -15.84 -7.39
C MET A 210 8.57 -15.49 -6.53
N VAL A 211 8.47 -14.22 -6.14
CA VAL A 211 7.35 -13.66 -5.38
C VAL A 211 6.86 -12.37 -6.03
N LEU A 212 5.55 -12.18 -6.05
CA LEU A 212 4.96 -10.91 -6.47
C LEU A 212 5.25 -9.80 -5.45
N SER A 213 5.82 -8.72 -5.92
CA SER A 213 6.10 -7.50 -5.15
C SER A 213 6.18 -6.29 -6.11
N TYR A 214 7.21 -5.45 -5.98
CA TYR A 214 7.35 -4.21 -6.74
C TYR A 214 8.74 -4.09 -7.39
N THR A 215 8.84 -3.33 -8.48
CA THR A 215 10.12 -3.02 -9.13
C THR A 215 11.14 -2.39 -8.20
N SER A 216 10.67 -1.72 -7.16
CA SER A 216 11.48 -1.05 -6.13
C SER A 216 11.86 -1.94 -4.93
N SER A 217 11.27 -3.12 -4.79
CA SER A 217 11.55 -4.02 -3.64
C SER A 217 13.02 -4.39 -3.47
N PRO A 218 13.83 -4.58 -4.53
CA PRO A 218 15.25 -4.86 -4.36
C PRO A 218 16.04 -3.73 -3.66
N ALA A 219 15.52 -2.51 -3.64
CA ALA A 219 16.18 -1.39 -2.94
C ALA A 219 16.35 -1.65 -1.44
N TYR A 220 15.35 -2.26 -0.80
CA TYR A 220 15.45 -2.68 0.60
C TYR A 220 16.66 -3.60 0.83
N HIS A 221 16.78 -4.65 0.04
CA HIS A 221 17.86 -5.62 0.19
C HIS A 221 19.23 -5.01 -0.12
N LEU A 222 19.31 -4.17 -1.16
CA LEU A 222 20.55 -3.51 -1.54
C LEU A 222 20.99 -2.49 -0.49
N ILE A 223 20.09 -1.63 -0.03
CA ILE A 223 20.41 -0.44 0.78
C ILE A 223 20.46 -0.80 2.28
N ALA A 224 19.45 -1.53 2.79
CA ALA A 224 19.34 -1.83 4.20
C ALA A 224 20.10 -3.10 4.62
N GLU A 225 20.24 -4.08 3.73
CA GLU A 225 20.85 -5.38 4.06
C GLU A 225 22.17 -5.66 3.33
N ASN A 226 22.58 -4.84 2.36
CA ASN A 226 23.72 -5.09 1.49
C ASN A 226 23.64 -6.46 0.77
N LYS A 227 22.44 -6.82 0.30
CA LYS A 227 22.13 -8.08 -0.40
C LYS A 227 21.73 -7.81 -1.87
N PRO A 228 22.68 -7.59 -2.78
CA PRO A 228 22.40 -7.23 -4.17
C PRO A 228 21.89 -8.41 -5.02
N GLN A 229 21.79 -9.60 -4.46
CA GLN A 229 21.30 -10.78 -5.17
C GLN A 229 19.78 -10.78 -5.41
N TYR A 230 19.00 -10.02 -4.64
CA TYR A 230 17.56 -9.88 -4.88
C TYR A 230 17.32 -8.85 -5.97
N GLN A 231 16.57 -9.26 -7.00
CA GLN A 231 16.33 -8.47 -8.21
C GLN A 231 14.85 -8.55 -8.60
N ALA A 232 14.38 -7.54 -9.33
CA ALA A 232 13.09 -7.58 -9.98
C ALA A 232 13.23 -8.09 -11.42
N ALA A 233 12.37 -8.98 -11.86
CA ALA A 233 12.32 -9.42 -13.25
C ALA A 233 11.71 -8.30 -14.11
N ALA A 234 12.47 -7.83 -15.10
CA ALA A 234 12.02 -6.82 -16.05
C ALA A 234 11.19 -7.48 -17.16
N PHE A 235 9.91 -7.14 -17.27
CA PHE A 235 9.00 -7.70 -18.25
C PHE A 235 8.81 -6.78 -19.46
N GLU A 236 9.04 -7.32 -20.65
CA GLU A 236 8.97 -6.59 -21.93
C GLU A 236 7.56 -6.10 -22.26
N GLU A 237 6.52 -6.77 -21.75
CA GLU A 237 5.11 -6.36 -21.92
C GLU A 237 4.77 -5.11 -21.11
N GLY A 238 5.60 -4.75 -20.14
CA GLY A 238 5.39 -3.64 -19.21
C GLY A 238 5.01 -4.11 -17.81
N HIS A 239 4.90 -3.16 -16.89
CA HIS A 239 4.59 -3.37 -15.48
C HIS A 239 3.33 -2.61 -15.10
N TYR A 240 2.45 -3.23 -14.34
CA TYR A 240 1.21 -2.60 -13.89
C TYR A 240 1.50 -1.59 -12.77
N ARG A 241 1.00 -0.35 -12.94
CA ARG A 241 1.17 0.74 -11.99
C ARG A 241 0.19 0.63 -10.83
N GLN A 242 0.63 0.99 -9.64
CA GLN A 242 -0.17 1.23 -8.45
C GLN A 242 0.15 2.63 -7.90
N VAL A 243 -0.89 3.38 -7.52
CA VAL A 243 -0.77 4.62 -6.74
C VAL A 243 -1.51 4.40 -5.43
N GLU A 244 -0.82 4.48 -4.31
CA GLU A 244 -1.44 4.33 -2.99
C GLU A 244 -2.03 5.65 -2.51
N VAL A 245 -3.18 5.56 -1.88
CA VAL A 245 -3.97 6.72 -1.46
C VAL A 245 -4.48 6.60 -0.04
N ALA A 246 -4.76 7.76 0.55
CA ALA A 246 -5.47 7.88 1.82
C ALA A 246 -6.74 8.71 1.65
N ALA A 247 -7.71 8.49 2.53
CA ALA A 247 -8.96 9.25 2.53
C ALA A 247 -9.60 9.31 3.92
N LYS A 248 -10.26 10.43 4.19
CA LYS A 248 -11.03 10.68 5.39
C LYS A 248 -12.42 10.02 5.28
N LEU A 249 -12.89 9.42 6.36
CA LEU A 249 -14.25 8.87 6.44
C LEU A 249 -15.28 9.96 6.78
N LYS A 250 -16.50 9.82 6.24
CA LYS A 250 -17.62 10.68 6.64
C LYS A 250 -18.00 10.52 8.12
N SER A 251 -17.75 9.33 8.68
CA SER A 251 -17.99 9.01 10.08
C SER A 251 -16.86 9.43 11.03
N ALA A 252 -15.81 10.07 10.51
CA ALA A 252 -14.64 10.48 11.29
C ALA A 252 -15.06 11.34 12.51
N LYS A 253 -14.66 10.91 13.71
CA LYS A 253 -14.85 11.68 14.94
C LYS A 253 -13.83 12.81 15.06
N GLN A 254 -12.63 12.58 14.51
CA GLN A 254 -11.48 13.51 14.50
C GLN A 254 -11.26 14.10 13.09
N GLY A 255 -12.34 14.63 12.48
CA GLY A 255 -12.29 15.10 11.08
C GLY A 255 -11.23 16.18 10.82
N LYS A 256 -10.98 17.08 11.77
CA LYS A 256 -9.93 18.12 11.65
C LYS A 256 -8.53 17.51 11.70
N LEU A 257 -8.30 16.55 12.59
CA LEU A 257 -7.02 15.83 12.65
C LEU A 257 -6.81 14.96 11.40
N ALA A 258 -7.88 14.38 10.85
CA ALA A 258 -7.82 13.65 9.59
C ALA A 258 -7.39 14.57 8.43
N ASP A 259 -7.98 15.77 8.31
CA ASP A 259 -7.56 16.75 7.30
C ASP A 259 -6.09 17.20 7.52
N GLN A 260 -5.67 17.41 8.77
CA GLN A 260 -4.29 17.74 9.10
C GLN A 260 -3.35 16.59 8.71
N PHE A 261 -3.73 15.34 8.96
CA PHE A 261 -2.93 14.17 8.58
C PHE A 261 -2.80 14.04 7.05
N LEU A 262 -3.90 14.24 6.30
CA LEU A 262 -3.85 14.23 4.83
C LEU A 262 -2.92 15.32 4.28
N GLN A 263 -2.91 16.52 4.88
CA GLN A 263 -1.97 17.57 4.52
C GLN A 263 -0.52 17.22 4.91
N PHE A 264 -0.33 16.62 6.08
CA PHE A 264 0.97 16.14 6.55
C PHE A 264 1.57 15.08 5.63
N MET A 265 0.74 14.21 5.01
CA MET A 265 1.19 13.15 4.10
C MET A 265 1.97 13.66 2.87
N ILE A 266 1.72 14.89 2.44
CA ILE A 266 2.46 15.49 1.32
C ILE A 266 3.61 16.41 1.79
N SER A 267 3.88 16.45 3.10
CA SER A 267 5.00 17.19 3.67
C SER A 267 6.32 16.43 3.53
N PRO A 268 7.47 17.15 3.58
CA PRO A 268 8.77 16.49 3.60
C PRO A 268 8.95 15.49 4.74
N ALA A 269 8.35 15.75 5.92
CA ALA A 269 8.46 14.89 7.09
C ALA A 269 7.82 13.50 6.88
N PHE A 270 6.77 13.41 6.07
CA PHE A 270 6.17 12.15 5.68
C PHE A 270 6.87 11.56 4.45
N GLN A 271 7.01 12.35 3.40
CA GLN A 271 7.46 11.87 2.09
C GLN A 271 8.89 11.33 2.07
N GLN A 272 9.78 11.84 2.94
CA GLN A 272 11.15 11.28 3.08
C GLN A 272 11.18 9.87 3.66
N GLU A 273 10.13 9.46 4.41
CA GLU A 273 10.05 8.12 5.00
C GLU A 273 9.53 7.07 4.00
N ILE A 274 8.94 7.49 2.88
CA ILE A 274 8.40 6.58 1.87
C ILE A 274 9.49 5.76 1.19
N PRO A 275 10.53 6.33 0.56
CA PRO A 275 11.51 5.52 -0.17
C PRO A 275 12.41 4.69 0.73
N ALA A 276 12.54 5.03 2.02
CA ALA A 276 13.41 4.33 2.97
C ALA A 276 12.65 3.43 3.97
N GLY A 277 11.34 3.49 4.00
CA GLY A 277 10.51 2.70 4.92
C GLY A 277 9.44 1.87 4.19
N ASN A 278 8.75 2.47 3.20
CA ASN A 278 7.77 1.78 2.36
C ASN A 278 8.38 1.20 1.08
N TRP A 279 9.61 1.64 0.73
CA TRP A 279 10.32 1.18 -0.46
C TRP A 279 9.54 1.40 -1.76
N MET A 280 8.78 2.49 -1.80
CA MET A 280 8.00 2.97 -2.93
C MET A 280 8.52 4.32 -3.38
N TYR A 281 8.03 4.83 -4.51
CA TYR A 281 8.38 6.17 -4.99
C TYR A 281 7.50 7.22 -4.33
N PRO A 282 8.08 8.30 -3.78
CA PRO A 282 7.32 9.39 -3.19
C PRO A 282 6.55 10.17 -4.27
N VAL A 283 5.44 10.81 -3.89
CA VAL A 283 4.65 11.67 -4.80
C VAL A 283 5.11 13.13 -4.81
N THR A 284 6.21 13.43 -4.15
CA THR A 284 6.85 14.77 -4.14
C THR A 284 8.31 14.68 -4.55
N ASP A 285 9.04 15.81 -4.51
CA ASP A 285 10.49 15.86 -4.77
C ASP A 285 11.34 15.32 -3.59
N ALA A 286 10.79 14.44 -2.74
CA ALA A 286 11.58 13.82 -1.68
C ALA A 286 12.75 13.03 -2.28
N PRO A 287 13.98 13.17 -1.72
CA PRO A 287 15.15 12.51 -2.27
C PRO A 287 15.07 11.00 -2.11
N LEU A 288 15.45 10.27 -3.17
CA LEU A 288 15.59 8.82 -3.10
C LEU A 288 16.92 8.44 -2.43
N PRO A 289 16.96 7.40 -1.60
CA PRO A 289 18.21 6.88 -1.05
C PRO A 289 19.16 6.43 -2.17
N LYS A 290 20.48 6.62 -1.94
CA LYS A 290 21.50 6.13 -2.86
C LYS A 290 21.37 4.61 -3.05
N GLY A 291 21.30 4.17 -4.30
CA GLY A 291 21.04 2.77 -4.68
C GLY A 291 19.67 2.58 -5.31
N PHE A 292 18.71 3.49 -5.07
CA PHE A 292 17.39 3.43 -5.72
C PHE A 292 17.49 3.61 -7.25
N GLU A 293 18.49 4.31 -7.72
CA GLU A 293 18.80 4.47 -9.16
C GLU A 293 19.16 3.16 -9.88
N GLN A 294 19.44 2.10 -9.11
CA GLN A 294 19.70 0.75 -9.67
C GLN A 294 18.43 -0.07 -9.91
N MET A 295 17.28 0.43 -9.45
CA MET A 295 16.01 -0.25 -9.69
C MET A 295 15.64 -0.16 -11.18
N ILE A 296 14.91 -1.18 -11.67
CA ILE A 296 14.50 -1.17 -13.08
C ILE A 296 13.62 0.04 -13.38
N THR A 297 13.90 0.70 -14.51
CA THR A 297 13.08 1.78 -15.02
C THR A 297 11.93 1.20 -15.84
N VAL A 298 10.70 1.54 -15.47
CA VAL A 298 9.51 1.10 -16.20
C VAL A 298 9.25 2.05 -17.39
N SER A 299 9.53 1.57 -18.59
CA SER A 299 9.30 2.32 -19.83
C SER A 299 7.86 2.19 -20.35
N LYS A 300 7.15 1.13 -19.93
CA LYS A 300 5.78 0.82 -20.35
C LYS A 300 4.90 0.56 -19.13
N PRO A 301 4.36 1.62 -18.50
CA PRO A 301 3.39 1.48 -17.42
C PRO A 301 2.04 0.99 -17.96
N LEU A 302 1.45 0.01 -17.29
CA LEU A 302 0.12 -0.50 -17.58
C LEU A 302 -0.84 -0.06 -16.48
N SER A 303 -2.09 0.24 -16.83
CA SER A 303 -3.16 0.55 -15.88
C SER A 303 -4.52 0.44 -16.54
N PHE A 304 -5.54 0.10 -15.77
CA PHE A 304 -6.94 0.34 -16.07
C PHE A 304 -7.41 1.60 -15.34
N THR A 305 -8.47 2.20 -15.81
CA THR A 305 -9.19 3.21 -15.02
C THR A 305 -9.93 2.55 -13.86
N SER A 306 -10.14 3.28 -12.77
CA SER A 306 -10.90 2.76 -11.62
C SER A 306 -12.34 2.38 -11.98
N ASP A 307 -12.94 3.02 -12.99
CA ASP A 307 -14.27 2.69 -13.49
C ASP A 307 -14.29 1.35 -14.23
N GLU A 308 -13.29 1.09 -15.07
CA GLU A 308 -13.12 -0.22 -15.71
C GLU A 308 -12.94 -1.32 -14.67
N VAL A 309 -12.13 -1.07 -13.65
CA VAL A 309 -11.93 -2.02 -12.55
C VAL A 309 -13.24 -2.26 -11.82
N ALA A 310 -13.94 -1.21 -11.40
CA ALA A 310 -15.21 -1.33 -10.68
C ALA A 310 -16.27 -2.10 -11.46
N ALA A 311 -16.33 -1.90 -12.78
CA ALA A 311 -17.27 -2.60 -13.66
C ALA A 311 -16.98 -4.11 -13.79
N ASN A 312 -15.71 -4.51 -13.75
CA ASN A 312 -15.28 -5.86 -14.13
C ASN A 312 -14.71 -6.70 -12.99
N ARG A 313 -14.24 -6.08 -11.91
CA ARG A 313 -13.47 -6.73 -10.84
C ARG A 313 -14.13 -8.00 -10.27
N LYS A 314 -15.43 -7.96 -10.02
CA LYS A 314 -16.17 -9.14 -9.51
C LYS A 314 -16.12 -10.32 -10.46
N ASN A 315 -16.19 -10.05 -11.78
CA ASN A 315 -16.10 -11.07 -12.81
C ASN A 315 -14.67 -11.62 -12.89
N TRP A 316 -13.67 -10.75 -12.92
CA TRP A 316 -12.26 -11.14 -12.97
C TRP A 316 -11.83 -11.96 -11.74
N ILE A 317 -12.32 -11.63 -10.55
CA ILE A 317 -12.11 -12.45 -9.34
C ILE A 317 -12.73 -13.85 -9.50
N ARG A 318 -13.94 -13.96 -10.09
CA ARG A 318 -14.57 -15.28 -10.35
C ARG A 318 -13.77 -16.10 -11.34
N GLU A 319 -13.32 -15.49 -12.44
CA GLU A 319 -12.46 -16.14 -13.44
C GLU A 319 -11.17 -16.67 -12.78
N TRP A 320 -10.50 -15.84 -12.00
CA TRP A 320 -9.32 -16.27 -11.25
C TRP A 320 -9.63 -17.43 -10.31
N LEU A 321 -10.67 -17.30 -9.48
CA LEU A 321 -11.01 -18.32 -8.49
C LEU A 321 -11.34 -19.66 -9.15
N GLN A 322 -12.11 -19.66 -10.23
CA GLN A 322 -12.43 -20.87 -10.98
C GLN A 322 -11.18 -21.53 -11.55
N ALA A 323 -10.24 -20.75 -12.07
CA ALA A 323 -9.02 -21.28 -12.66
C ALA A 323 -8.06 -21.89 -11.63
N VAL A 324 -7.95 -21.30 -10.42
CA VAL A 324 -7.01 -21.76 -9.39
C VAL A 324 -7.57 -22.86 -8.48
N THR A 325 -8.87 -23.15 -8.56
CA THR A 325 -9.53 -24.21 -7.77
C THR A 325 -9.81 -25.50 -8.56
N GLN A 326 -9.47 -25.55 -9.83
CA GLN A 326 -9.54 -26.75 -10.68
C GLN A 326 -8.29 -27.62 -10.46
#